data_8d9416a436884cfb61f7def8c597e080
#
_entry.id   8d9416a436884cfb61f7def8c597e080
#
_cell.length_a   1.000
_cell.length_b   1.000
_cell.length_c   1.000
_cell.angle_alpha   90.00
_cell.angle_beta   90.00
_cell.angle_gamma   90.00
#
_symmetry.space_group_name_H-M   'P 1'
#
loop_
_entity.id
_entity.type
_entity.pdbx_description
1 polymer ?
#
loop_
_entity_poly.entity_id
_entity_poly.type
_entity_poly.pdbx_seq_one_letter_code
_entity_poly.pdbx_strand_id
1 'polypeptide(L)'
;FGSRFVPLTFETPKGLLEVFGERMIERQINQLHEAGIMDITIVVGYLKEKFEYLIDKFGVKLLYNPEYHNKNTLTTVYRARDCFKGKNTYLLSSDNWIRENMYHTYECGAWYSSVYMEGATSEWCLEASKKGLLTGVKVGGEDSWVMYGPVFFSKEFSEKFFPVLEEYYHTPGTEQMYWEQVLADLLNGEVDSHLPGKHHFPVPEMYINRQPDNQVYEFENLEELRLFDERYQNHSDNIAMELISEVLQVPESEITGIKCLKTGMTNKSFLFKVHDKSYICRIPGPGTELLINRKQEKAVYDAVKDYGITEHVVYMNGETGYKISEYYEGARNSDPRDWDDVARCMALVEKLHDSKLHVDYSFDIRERITFYEALCRGYEKKLFEDYPEVKSHMMTLLDRLDHLNRPKVLSHIDSVCDNFLFLPDGDLRLIDWEYSGMCDPLIDV
;
A
#
# COMPACT_ATOMS: atom_id res chain seq x y z
N PHE A 1 0.71 1.31 4.84
CA PHE A 1 0.55 0.16 3.93
C PHE A 1 1.71 -0.84 3.98
N GLY A 2 2.89 -0.47 4.44
CA GLY A 2 4.07 -1.35 4.38
C GLY A 2 4.43 -1.78 2.95
N SER A 3 4.32 -0.87 1.98
CA SER A 3 4.50 -1.15 0.55
C SER A 3 5.88 -1.75 0.19
N ARG A 4 6.88 -1.58 1.05
CA ARG A 4 8.22 -2.16 0.92
C ARG A 4 8.27 -3.65 1.30
N PHE A 5 7.21 -4.17 1.96
CA PHE A 5 7.08 -5.58 2.37
C PHE A 5 6.10 -6.38 1.51
N VAL A 6 5.74 -5.88 0.35
CA VAL A 6 4.94 -6.68 -0.58
C VAL A 6 5.71 -7.95 -0.98
N PRO A 7 5.03 -9.07 -1.23
CA PRO A 7 3.58 -9.26 -1.16
C PRO A 7 3.01 -9.56 0.23
N LEU A 8 3.87 -9.75 1.25
CA LEU A 8 3.45 -10.14 2.60
C LEU A 8 2.40 -9.17 3.16
N THR A 9 2.64 -7.86 2.99
CA THR A 9 1.74 -6.82 3.50
C THR A 9 0.47 -6.62 2.69
N PHE A 10 0.28 -7.33 1.60
CA PHE A 10 -1.03 -7.40 0.95
C PHE A 10 -2.05 -8.21 1.76
N GLU A 11 -1.58 -9.15 2.56
CA GLU A 11 -2.38 -10.07 3.34
C GLU A 11 -2.24 -9.86 4.86
N THR A 12 -1.07 -9.42 5.32
CA THR A 12 -0.74 -9.30 6.75
C THR A 12 -0.14 -7.93 7.05
N PRO A 13 -0.73 -7.12 7.96
CA PRO A 13 -0.13 -5.87 8.40
C PRO A 13 1.31 -6.05 8.89
N LYS A 14 2.21 -5.10 8.62
CA LYS A 14 3.64 -5.20 8.97
C LYS A 14 3.88 -5.58 10.44
N GLY A 15 3.15 -4.96 11.38
CA GLY A 15 3.27 -5.27 12.81
C GLY A 15 2.81 -6.67 13.23
N LEU A 16 2.10 -7.40 12.35
CA LEU A 16 1.69 -8.79 12.55
C LEU A 16 2.63 -9.80 11.88
N LEU A 17 3.67 -9.34 11.19
CA LEU A 17 4.72 -10.23 10.68
C LEU A 17 5.47 -10.86 11.86
N GLU A 18 5.80 -12.13 11.70
CA GLU A 18 6.50 -12.90 12.72
C GLU A 18 8.02 -12.72 12.57
N VAL A 19 8.70 -12.53 13.68
CA VAL A 19 10.14 -12.56 13.77
C VAL A 19 10.53 -13.58 14.84
N PHE A 20 11.30 -14.59 14.46
CA PHE A 20 11.64 -15.75 15.30
C PHE A 20 10.42 -16.46 15.91
N GLY A 21 9.29 -16.51 15.18
CA GLY A 21 8.07 -17.21 15.61
C GLY A 21 7.15 -16.40 16.51
N GLU A 22 7.43 -15.12 16.74
CA GLU A 22 6.59 -14.21 17.51
C GLU A 22 6.25 -12.97 16.68
N ARG A 23 4.99 -12.57 16.66
CA ARG A 23 4.56 -11.34 15.96
C ARG A 23 5.14 -10.10 16.65
N MET A 24 5.67 -9.16 15.86
CA MET A 24 6.34 -7.98 16.40
C MET A 24 5.49 -7.22 17.42
N ILE A 25 4.21 -7.00 17.10
CA ILE A 25 3.29 -6.32 18.04
C ILE A 25 3.02 -7.15 19.31
N GLU A 26 2.89 -8.47 19.20
CA GLU A 26 2.66 -9.34 20.35
C GLU A 26 3.87 -9.33 21.30
N ARG A 27 5.08 -9.34 20.74
CA ARG A 27 6.30 -9.20 21.51
C ARG A 27 6.32 -7.91 22.32
N GLN A 28 6.00 -6.79 21.71
CA GLN A 28 5.93 -5.50 22.42
C GLN A 28 4.86 -5.49 23.50
N ILE A 29 3.67 -6.08 23.24
CA ILE A 29 2.60 -6.21 24.23
C ILE A 29 3.07 -7.05 25.43
N ASN A 30 3.73 -8.19 25.19
CA ASN A 30 4.29 -9.04 26.23
C ASN A 30 5.31 -8.27 27.09
N GLN A 31 6.23 -7.55 26.47
CA GLN A 31 7.22 -6.72 27.17
C GLN A 31 6.57 -5.60 28.01
N LEU A 32 5.50 -4.97 27.52
CA LEU A 32 4.73 -3.99 28.29
C LEU A 32 4.04 -4.63 29.50
N HIS A 33 3.43 -5.80 29.32
CA HIS A 33 2.80 -6.55 30.42
C HIS A 33 3.81 -6.97 31.48
N GLU A 34 5.00 -7.44 31.08
CA GLU A 34 6.10 -7.74 32.01
C GLU A 34 6.53 -6.51 32.82
N ALA A 35 6.49 -5.32 32.23
CA ALA A 35 6.75 -4.06 32.91
C ALA A 35 5.56 -3.56 33.76
N GLY A 36 4.44 -4.31 33.81
CA GLY A 36 3.24 -3.95 34.57
C GLY A 36 2.32 -2.94 33.86
N ILE A 37 2.51 -2.73 32.55
CA ILE A 37 1.74 -1.78 31.74
C ILE A 37 0.62 -2.54 31.02
N MET A 38 -0.63 -2.41 31.51
CA MET A 38 -1.78 -3.18 31.03
C MET A 38 -2.78 -2.37 30.21
N ASP A 39 -2.80 -1.03 30.32
CA ASP A 39 -3.71 -0.16 29.57
C ASP A 39 -3.11 0.15 28.18
N ILE A 40 -3.37 -0.73 27.22
CA ILE A 40 -2.80 -0.67 25.87
C ILE A 40 -3.91 -0.37 24.86
N THR A 41 -3.68 0.63 24.01
CA THR A 41 -4.57 0.97 22.89
C THR A 41 -3.76 0.89 21.59
N ILE A 42 -4.26 0.11 20.63
CA ILE A 42 -3.67 -0.03 19.30
C ILE A 42 -4.50 0.77 18.32
N VAL A 43 -3.86 1.72 17.62
CA VAL A 43 -4.51 2.47 16.55
C VAL A 43 -4.42 1.66 15.26
N VAL A 44 -5.57 1.31 14.71
CA VAL A 44 -5.68 0.44 13.52
C VAL A 44 -6.30 1.17 12.33
N GLY A 45 -5.90 0.78 11.13
CA GLY A 45 -6.42 1.32 9.87
C GLY A 45 -6.51 0.21 8.81
N TYR A 46 -5.42 0.00 8.06
CA TYR A 46 -5.32 -1.02 7.03
C TYR A 46 -5.43 -2.43 7.62
N LEU A 47 -6.30 -3.28 7.04
CA LEU A 47 -6.58 -4.65 7.51
C LEU A 47 -6.86 -4.71 9.02
N LYS A 48 -7.63 -3.75 9.54
CA LYS A 48 -7.92 -3.62 10.98
C LYS A 48 -8.49 -4.89 11.61
N GLU A 49 -9.27 -5.66 10.86
CA GLU A 49 -9.87 -6.93 11.28
C GLU A 49 -8.83 -7.98 11.69
N LYS A 50 -7.61 -7.89 11.15
CA LYS A 50 -6.50 -8.79 11.50
C LYS A 50 -5.97 -8.57 12.92
N PHE A 51 -6.29 -7.43 13.55
CA PHE A 51 -5.87 -7.10 14.91
C PHE A 51 -6.92 -7.46 15.97
N GLU A 52 -8.14 -7.82 15.60
CA GLU A 52 -9.25 -8.05 16.55
C GLU A 52 -8.96 -9.13 17.59
N TYR A 53 -8.25 -10.19 17.20
CA TYR A 53 -7.87 -11.27 18.12
C TYR A 53 -7.00 -10.80 19.30
N LEU A 54 -6.29 -9.67 19.16
CA LEU A 54 -5.49 -9.10 20.25
C LEU A 54 -6.33 -8.64 21.42
N ILE A 55 -7.60 -8.29 21.19
CA ILE A 55 -8.55 -7.92 22.26
C ILE A 55 -8.71 -9.10 23.21
N ASP A 56 -9.05 -10.27 22.67
CA ASP A 56 -9.29 -11.48 23.48
C ASP A 56 -7.99 -12.04 24.06
N LYS A 57 -6.89 -11.98 23.30
CA LYS A 57 -5.61 -12.56 23.72
C LYS A 57 -4.90 -11.74 24.79
N PHE A 58 -4.95 -10.41 24.70
CA PHE A 58 -4.13 -9.50 25.53
C PHE A 58 -4.93 -8.44 26.30
N GLY A 59 -6.25 -8.34 26.10
CA GLY A 59 -7.07 -7.33 26.76
C GLY A 59 -6.85 -5.90 26.24
N VAL A 60 -6.27 -5.74 25.05
CA VAL A 60 -5.99 -4.43 24.46
C VAL A 60 -7.27 -3.78 23.91
N LYS A 61 -7.22 -2.48 23.67
CA LYS A 61 -8.27 -1.71 23.00
C LYS A 61 -7.84 -1.41 21.57
N LEU A 62 -8.78 -1.47 20.62
CA LEU A 62 -8.54 -1.02 19.26
C LEU A 62 -9.21 0.34 19.03
N LEU A 63 -8.47 1.28 18.45
CA LEU A 63 -8.94 2.59 18.03
C LEU A 63 -8.81 2.70 16.50
N TYR A 64 -9.95 2.83 15.81
CA TYR A 64 -9.94 2.94 14.35
C TYR A 64 -9.62 4.36 13.88
N ASN A 65 -8.62 4.47 13.02
CA ASN A 65 -8.30 5.70 12.29
C ASN A 65 -8.86 5.60 10.86
N PRO A 66 -9.99 6.24 10.51
CA PRO A 66 -10.57 6.17 9.17
C PRO A 66 -9.77 6.95 8.11
N GLU A 67 -8.86 7.83 8.53
CA GLU A 67 -8.09 8.70 7.65
C GLU A 67 -6.72 8.11 7.27
N TYR A 68 -6.44 6.86 7.67
CA TYR A 68 -5.13 6.21 7.49
C TYR A 68 -4.63 6.15 6.04
N HIS A 69 -5.51 6.23 5.06
CA HIS A 69 -5.15 6.16 3.64
C HIS A 69 -4.88 7.54 3.00
N ASN A 70 -5.35 8.61 3.64
CA ASN A 70 -5.24 9.98 3.12
C ASN A 70 -4.33 10.87 3.97
N LYS A 71 -3.99 10.45 5.19
CA LYS A 71 -3.20 11.23 6.14
C LYS A 71 -2.11 10.37 6.80
N ASN A 72 -1.06 11.03 7.30
CA ASN A 72 0.10 10.37 7.91
C ASN A 72 0.00 10.27 9.44
N THR A 73 1.12 9.96 10.13
CA THR A 73 1.20 9.61 11.56
C THR A 73 0.74 10.72 12.50
N LEU A 74 0.84 12.00 12.10
CA LEU A 74 0.24 13.13 12.84
C LEU A 74 -1.23 12.86 13.17
N THR A 75 -2.01 12.44 12.18
CA THR A 75 -3.43 12.10 12.37
C THR A 75 -3.63 10.92 13.29
N THR A 76 -2.77 9.91 13.20
CA THR A 76 -2.82 8.73 14.06
C THR A 76 -2.64 9.09 15.53
N VAL A 77 -1.66 9.92 15.84
CA VAL A 77 -1.39 10.39 17.21
C VAL A 77 -2.51 11.32 17.70
N TYR A 78 -3.02 12.21 16.83
CA TYR A 78 -4.16 13.05 17.18
C TYR A 78 -5.41 12.24 17.52
N ARG A 79 -5.71 11.18 16.78
CA ARG A 79 -6.83 10.27 17.08
C ARG A 79 -6.68 9.59 18.43
N ALA A 80 -5.45 9.26 18.83
CA ALA A 80 -5.14 8.65 20.11
C ALA A 80 -4.98 9.64 21.28
N ARG A 81 -5.14 10.96 21.09
CA ARG A 81 -4.84 12.00 22.09
C ARG A 81 -5.47 11.77 23.46
N ASP A 82 -6.65 11.17 23.52
CA ASP A 82 -7.33 10.87 24.78
C ASP A 82 -6.60 9.79 25.60
N CYS A 83 -5.75 8.96 24.97
CA CYS A 83 -4.90 7.99 25.64
C CYS A 83 -3.77 8.67 26.43
N PHE A 84 -3.39 9.89 26.05
CA PHE A 84 -2.31 10.66 26.66
C PHE A 84 -2.79 11.66 27.71
N LYS A 85 -4.07 12.04 27.68
CA LYS A 85 -4.62 13.09 28.54
C LYS A 85 -4.50 12.74 30.02
N GLY A 86 -3.66 13.50 30.72
CA GLY A 86 -3.42 13.34 32.17
C GLY A 86 -2.65 12.07 32.54
N LYS A 87 -2.03 11.39 31.58
CA LYS A 87 -1.30 10.14 31.75
C LYS A 87 0.15 10.24 31.26
N ASN A 88 0.98 9.37 31.82
CA ASN A 88 2.29 9.00 31.28
C ASN A 88 2.06 7.86 30.29
N THR A 89 2.55 7.99 29.04
CA THR A 89 2.17 7.08 27.96
C THR A 89 3.35 6.78 27.05
N TYR A 90 3.58 5.50 26.76
CA TYR A 90 4.45 5.09 25.68
C TYR A 90 3.74 5.24 24.34
N LEU A 91 4.45 5.73 23.34
CA LEU A 91 4.04 5.71 21.93
C LEU A 91 4.99 4.80 21.17
N LEU A 92 4.44 3.78 20.52
CA LEU A 92 5.20 2.70 19.89
C LEU A 92 4.79 2.52 18.44
N SER A 93 5.77 2.17 17.59
CA SER A 93 5.50 1.64 16.24
C SER A 93 5.32 0.12 16.33
N SER A 94 4.20 -0.38 15.79
CA SER A 94 3.84 -1.80 15.89
C SER A 94 4.79 -2.75 15.14
N ASP A 95 5.60 -2.21 14.25
CA ASP A 95 6.54 -2.90 13.37
C ASP A 95 8.01 -2.81 13.84
N ASN A 96 8.23 -2.33 15.06
CA ASN A 96 9.54 -2.45 15.71
C ASN A 96 9.68 -3.82 16.40
N TRP A 97 10.81 -4.47 16.20
CA TRP A 97 11.21 -5.63 16.99
C TRP A 97 12.22 -5.19 18.06
N ILE A 98 11.85 -5.35 19.34
CA ILE A 98 12.65 -4.93 20.49
C ILE A 98 13.33 -6.16 21.09
N ARG A 99 14.68 -6.16 21.15
CA ARG A 99 15.44 -7.32 21.62
C ARG A 99 15.20 -7.60 23.08
N GLU A 100 15.59 -6.68 23.95
CA GLU A 100 15.41 -6.77 25.39
C GLU A 100 14.32 -5.82 25.84
N ASN A 101 13.59 -6.19 26.90
CA ASN A 101 12.55 -5.33 27.43
C ASN A 101 13.14 -4.02 27.94
N MET A 102 12.76 -2.90 27.34
CA MET A 102 13.22 -1.56 27.67
C MET A 102 12.16 -0.70 28.35
N TYR A 103 11.01 -1.27 28.65
CA TYR A 103 9.89 -0.57 29.28
C TYR A 103 9.94 -0.67 30.80
N HIS A 104 9.54 0.40 31.48
CA HIS A 104 9.52 0.47 32.94
C HIS A 104 8.18 1.00 33.44
N THR A 105 7.76 0.57 34.62
CA THR A 105 6.54 1.07 35.26
C THR A 105 6.64 2.57 35.58
N TYR A 106 7.84 3.09 35.78
CA TYR A 106 8.11 4.48 36.14
C TYR A 106 9.23 5.04 35.25
N GLU A 107 8.99 6.22 34.71
CA GLU A 107 9.98 6.98 33.94
C GLU A 107 10.18 8.36 34.54
N CYS A 108 11.40 8.88 34.45
CA CYS A 108 11.77 10.15 35.08
C CYS A 108 11.34 11.40 34.29
N GLY A 109 10.99 11.25 33.02
CA GLY A 109 10.63 12.35 32.10
C GLY A 109 10.40 11.83 30.70
N ALA A 110 9.89 12.68 29.81
CA ALA A 110 9.67 12.30 28.42
C ALA A 110 10.99 12.04 27.70
N TRP A 111 11.03 11.02 26.86
CA TRP A 111 12.21 10.65 26.10
C TRP A 111 11.87 10.05 24.74
N TYR A 112 12.81 10.19 23.79
CA TYR A 112 12.79 9.52 22.50
C TYR A 112 13.92 8.50 22.43
N SER A 113 13.61 7.26 22.09
CA SER A 113 14.62 6.22 21.81
C SER A 113 15.46 6.62 20.60
N SER A 114 16.76 6.36 20.66
CA SER A 114 17.67 6.74 19.60
C SER A 114 18.82 5.73 19.47
N VAL A 115 19.25 5.54 18.24
CA VAL A 115 20.44 4.76 17.89
C VAL A 115 21.47 5.66 17.20
N TYR A 116 22.73 5.30 17.29
CA TYR A 116 23.79 6.04 16.62
C TYR A 116 24.00 5.49 15.22
N MET A 117 24.00 6.36 14.21
CA MET A 117 24.29 6.02 12.83
C MET A 117 25.63 6.61 12.41
N GLU A 118 26.55 5.72 11.99
CA GLU A 118 27.83 6.10 11.39
C GLU A 118 27.64 6.48 9.93
N GLY A 119 28.38 7.50 9.48
CA GLY A 119 28.32 8.00 8.11
C GLY A 119 27.07 8.84 7.80
N ALA A 120 26.80 9.06 6.53
CA ALA A 120 25.70 9.87 6.08
C ALA A 120 24.35 9.14 6.25
N THR A 121 23.35 9.85 6.77
CA THR A 121 21.99 9.34 6.96
C THR A 121 20.96 10.35 6.49
N SER A 122 19.80 9.86 6.06
CA SER A 122 18.60 10.66 5.75
C SER A 122 17.59 10.70 6.90
N GLU A 123 17.91 10.05 8.03
CA GLU A 123 17.04 9.93 9.19
C GLU A 123 16.91 11.25 9.97
N TRP A 124 16.00 11.26 10.95
CA TRP A 124 15.77 12.39 11.85
C TRP A 124 16.85 12.42 12.94
N CYS A 125 17.86 13.27 12.73
CA CYS A 125 18.99 13.43 13.63
C CYS A 125 18.65 14.29 14.83
N LEU A 126 19.00 13.84 16.04
CA LEU A 126 18.71 14.50 17.30
C LEU A 126 19.88 15.39 17.75
N GLU A 127 19.60 16.64 18.02
CA GLU A 127 20.50 17.55 18.72
C GLU A 127 20.14 17.57 20.21
N ALA A 128 21.12 17.36 21.06
CA ALA A 128 20.90 17.30 22.50
C ALA A 128 21.99 18.03 23.28
N SER A 129 21.61 18.61 24.41
CA SER A 129 22.52 19.19 25.40
C SER A 129 23.40 18.10 26.02
N LYS A 130 24.44 18.51 26.77
CA LYS A 130 25.29 17.60 27.55
C LYS A 130 24.50 16.75 28.56
N LYS A 131 23.33 17.21 29.00
CA LYS A 131 22.44 16.50 29.93
C LYS A 131 21.43 15.62 29.24
N GLY A 132 21.47 15.52 27.90
CA GLY A 132 20.55 14.71 27.09
C GLY A 132 19.22 15.39 26.76
N LEU A 133 18.96 16.63 27.17
CA LEU A 133 17.77 17.39 26.78
C LEU A 133 17.85 17.70 25.29
N LEU A 134 16.81 17.36 24.54
CA LEU A 134 16.71 17.66 23.11
C LEU A 134 16.62 19.17 22.89
N THR A 135 17.40 19.67 21.95
CA THR A 135 17.48 21.10 21.60
C THR A 135 17.12 21.39 20.17
N GLY A 136 17.07 20.36 19.32
CA GLY A 136 16.72 20.46 17.93
C GLY A 136 16.60 19.09 17.26
N VAL A 137 16.00 19.09 16.08
CA VAL A 137 15.90 17.90 15.20
C VAL A 137 16.19 18.37 13.77
N LYS A 138 17.01 17.58 13.07
CA LYS A 138 17.38 17.86 11.69
C LYS A 138 17.18 16.62 10.84
N VAL A 139 16.54 16.74 9.69
CA VAL A 139 16.42 15.66 8.72
C VAL A 139 17.72 15.55 7.93
N GLY A 140 18.33 14.37 7.97
CA GLY A 140 19.62 14.10 7.36
C GLY A 140 20.80 14.64 8.15
N GLY A 141 21.93 13.92 8.10
CA GLY A 141 23.15 14.26 8.82
C GLY A 141 24.25 13.26 8.56
N GLU A 142 25.28 13.31 9.39
CA GLU A 142 26.43 12.42 9.40
C GLU A 142 26.83 12.14 10.84
N ASP A 143 27.20 10.90 11.16
CA ASP A 143 27.68 10.47 12.49
C ASP A 143 26.77 10.95 13.64
N SER A 144 25.49 10.62 13.57
CA SER A 144 24.47 11.24 14.41
C SER A 144 23.60 10.23 15.17
N TRP A 145 23.09 10.66 16.32
CA TRP A 145 21.98 9.97 16.98
C TRP A 145 20.69 10.29 16.26
N VAL A 146 19.95 9.25 15.87
CA VAL A 146 18.69 9.40 15.13
C VAL A 146 17.49 8.95 15.95
N MET A 147 16.32 9.50 15.66
CA MET A 147 15.04 9.03 16.19
C MET A 147 14.79 7.60 15.74
N TYR A 148 14.65 6.65 16.69
CA TYR A 148 14.48 5.25 16.34
C TYR A 148 13.79 4.48 17.46
N GLY A 149 12.61 3.94 17.19
CA GLY A 149 11.89 3.07 18.11
C GLY A 149 10.93 3.79 19.08
N PRO A 150 10.74 3.24 20.29
CA PRO A 150 9.76 3.71 21.25
C PRO A 150 9.98 5.13 21.75
N VAL A 151 8.88 5.79 22.12
CA VAL A 151 8.88 7.10 22.72
C VAL A 151 8.06 7.08 24.02
N PHE A 152 8.50 7.79 25.03
CA PHE A 152 7.75 7.98 26.25
C PHE A 152 7.33 9.45 26.40
N PHE A 153 6.04 9.68 26.51
CA PHE A 153 5.43 10.98 26.78
C PHE A 153 5.09 11.07 28.27
N SER A 154 5.75 11.96 29.00
CA SER A 154 5.27 12.31 30.33
C SER A 154 3.96 13.09 30.23
N LYS A 155 3.20 13.14 31.32
CA LYS A 155 1.97 13.94 31.40
C LYS A 155 2.26 15.41 31.06
N GLU A 156 3.34 15.97 31.61
CA GLU A 156 3.74 17.36 31.41
C GLU A 156 4.15 17.64 29.96
N PHE A 157 4.81 16.68 29.32
CA PHE A 157 5.12 16.76 27.88
C PHE A 157 3.82 16.79 27.07
N SER A 158 2.91 15.86 27.33
CA SER A 158 1.63 15.74 26.62
C SER A 158 0.78 17.00 26.73
N GLU A 159 0.71 17.61 27.93
CA GLU A 159 -0.04 18.83 28.18
C GLU A 159 0.45 20.03 27.35
N LYS A 160 1.74 20.07 26.99
CA LYS A 160 2.31 21.12 26.14
C LYS A 160 2.27 20.77 24.65
N PHE A 161 2.42 19.51 24.32
CA PHE A 161 2.56 19.04 22.93
C PHE A 161 1.22 18.93 22.19
N PHE A 162 0.20 18.34 22.82
CA PHE A 162 -1.08 18.08 22.13
C PHE A 162 -1.83 19.33 21.66
N PRO A 163 -1.83 20.48 22.35
CA PRO A 163 -2.41 21.71 21.80
C PRO A 163 -1.79 22.13 20.47
N VAL A 164 -0.47 21.95 20.31
CA VAL A 164 0.22 22.25 19.05
C VAL A 164 -0.14 21.24 17.96
N LEU A 165 -0.11 19.95 18.32
CA LEU A 165 -0.50 18.88 17.40
C LEU A 165 -1.93 19.06 16.87
N GLU A 166 -2.84 19.57 17.70
CA GLU A 166 -4.24 19.84 17.32
C GLU A 166 -4.33 20.97 16.30
N GLU A 167 -3.55 22.06 16.47
CA GLU A 167 -3.48 23.15 15.50
C GLU A 167 -2.96 22.64 14.14
N TYR A 168 -1.89 21.84 14.15
CA TYR A 168 -1.39 21.20 12.92
C TYR A 168 -2.45 20.31 12.26
N TYR A 169 -3.15 19.47 13.04
CA TYR A 169 -4.19 18.59 12.49
C TYR A 169 -5.31 19.34 11.78
N HIS A 170 -5.68 20.54 12.26
CA HIS A 170 -6.74 21.36 11.68
C HIS A 170 -6.25 22.33 10.57
N THR A 171 -4.95 22.43 10.36
CA THR A 171 -4.37 23.31 9.34
C THR A 171 -4.30 22.60 7.98
N PRO A 172 -4.92 23.11 6.90
CA PRO A 172 -4.80 22.53 5.57
C PRO A 172 -3.34 22.51 5.08
N GLY A 173 -2.96 21.40 4.43
CA GLY A 173 -1.59 21.19 3.91
C GLY A 173 -0.67 20.41 4.85
N THR A 174 -1.13 20.06 6.05
CA THR A 174 -0.37 19.26 7.03
C THR A 174 -0.76 17.77 7.03
N GLU A 175 -1.66 17.36 6.14
CA GLU A 175 -2.25 16.01 6.13
C GLU A 175 -1.21 14.88 5.99
N GLN A 176 -0.10 15.17 5.28
CA GLN A 176 0.98 14.20 5.05
C GLN A 176 2.13 14.32 6.06
N MET A 177 1.99 15.17 7.09
CA MET A 177 3.05 15.35 8.08
C MET A 177 3.11 14.20 9.08
N TYR A 178 4.33 13.91 9.52
CA TYR A 178 4.59 13.04 10.66
C TYR A 178 4.37 13.82 11.96
N TRP A 179 4.02 13.15 13.05
CA TRP A 179 3.90 13.80 14.36
C TRP A 179 5.26 14.29 14.87
N GLU A 180 6.34 13.62 14.46
CA GLU A 180 7.72 14.00 14.74
C GLU A 180 8.08 15.38 14.16
N GLN A 181 7.49 15.77 13.04
CA GLN A 181 7.66 17.08 12.47
C GLN A 181 7.18 18.19 13.42
N VAL A 182 6.05 17.96 14.09
CA VAL A 182 5.52 18.92 15.08
C VAL A 182 6.50 19.09 16.25
N LEU A 183 7.12 18.00 16.71
CA LEU A 183 8.15 18.07 17.73
C LEU A 183 9.40 18.82 17.22
N ALA A 184 9.86 18.52 16.01
CA ALA A 184 11.00 19.19 15.39
C ALA A 184 10.76 20.71 15.26
N ASP A 185 9.61 21.11 14.75
CA ASP A 185 9.24 22.51 14.57
C ASP A 185 9.19 23.27 15.92
N LEU A 186 8.68 22.61 16.97
CA LEU A 186 8.70 23.19 18.32
C LEU A 186 10.12 23.38 18.87
N LEU A 187 10.98 22.38 18.70
CA LEU A 187 12.38 22.44 19.18
C LEU A 187 13.22 23.42 18.39
N ASN A 188 12.99 23.52 17.08
CA ASN A 188 13.73 24.40 16.17
C ASN A 188 13.14 25.83 16.13
N GLY A 189 11.94 26.07 16.69
CA GLY A 189 11.26 27.37 16.61
C GLY A 189 10.67 27.66 15.22
N GLU A 190 10.28 26.63 14.47
CA GLU A 190 9.83 26.69 13.08
C GLU A 190 8.30 26.51 12.92
N VAL A 191 7.54 26.53 14.01
CA VAL A 191 6.07 26.31 14.00
C VAL A 191 5.33 27.23 13.03
N ASP A 192 5.73 28.50 12.96
CA ASP A 192 5.14 29.51 12.06
C ASP A 192 5.40 29.23 10.57
N SER A 193 6.25 28.25 10.24
CA SER A 193 6.49 27.80 8.87
C SER A 193 5.34 26.95 8.31
N HIS A 194 4.56 26.33 9.20
CA HIS A 194 3.46 25.44 8.85
C HIS A 194 2.10 25.92 9.34
N LEU A 195 2.05 26.68 10.44
CA LEU A 195 0.81 27.24 10.96
C LEU A 195 0.62 28.71 10.50
N PRO A 196 -0.60 29.10 10.11
CA PRO A 196 -0.87 30.48 9.70
C PRO A 196 -0.87 31.40 10.91
N GLY A 197 -0.05 32.44 10.87
CA GLY A 197 0.03 33.47 11.94
C GLY A 197 1.34 33.44 12.70
N LYS A 198 1.31 34.04 13.91
CA LYS A 198 2.43 33.97 14.86
C LYS A 198 1.99 33.21 16.11
N HIS A 199 2.70 32.16 16.44
CA HIS A 199 2.40 31.32 17.56
C HIS A 199 3.51 31.37 18.61
N HIS A 200 3.12 31.24 19.86
CA HIS A 200 4.06 31.13 20.96
C HIS A 200 3.64 29.98 21.87
N PHE A 201 4.10 28.78 21.50
CA PHE A 201 3.85 27.59 22.29
C PHE A 201 5.00 27.31 23.25
N PRO A 202 4.70 26.77 24.45
CA PRO A 202 5.76 26.34 25.36
C PRO A 202 6.44 25.09 24.78
N VAL A 203 7.75 25.13 24.64
CA VAL A 203 8.53 23.97 24.19
C VAL A 203 8.52 22.89 25.27
N PRO A 204 8.03 21.67 24.97
CA PRO A 204 8.05 20.59 25.95
C PRO A 204 9.48 20.01 26.12
N GLU A 205 9.82 19.61 27.34
CA GLU A 205 11.10 18.95 27.60
C GLU A 205 11.03 17.48 27.20
N MET A 206 11.98 17.02 26.39
CA MET A 206 12.17 15.63 25.99
C MET A 206 13.65 15.30 26.00
N TYR A 207 14.00 14.11 26.44
CA TYR A 207 15.37 13.65 26.54
C TYR A 207 15.69 12.57 25.51
N ILE A 208 16.95 12.51 25.08
CA ILE A 208 17.46 11.43 24.26
C ILE A 208 17.65 10.16 25.12
N ASN A 209 17.05 9.05 24.68
CA ASN A 209 17.23 7.73 25.30
C ASN A 209 18.09 6.87 24.36
N ARG A 210 19.40 6.85 24.60
CA ARG A 210 20.39 6.18 23.76
C ARG A 210 20.34 4.67 23.93
N GLN A 211 20.11 3.97 22.83
CA GLN A 211 20.06 2.52 22.77
C GLN A 211 21.31 1.95 22.08
N PRO A 212 21.72 0.72 22.43
CA PRO A 212 22.71 -0.03 21.64
C PRO A 212 22.18 -0.31 20.22
N ASP A 213 23.06 -0.44 19.24
CA ASP A 213 22.73 -0.65 17.83
C ASP A 213 21.86 -1.90 17.56
N ASN A 214 21.86 -2.85 18.46
CA ASN A 214 21.12 -4.11 18.31
C ASN A 214 19.93 -4.24 19.27
N GLN A 215 19.39 -3.15 19.79
CA GLN A 215 18.26 -3.14 20.72
C GLN A 215 16.91 -3.02 20.02
N VAL A 216 16.81 -2.13 19.06
CA VAL A 216 15.60 -1.86 18.28
C VAL A 216 15.86 -2.20 16.82
N TYR A 217 14.95 -2.92 16.20
CA TYR A 217 15.01 -3.24 14.78
C TYR A 217 13.73 -2.79 14.09
N GLU A 218 13.89 -2.08 12.99
CA GLU A 218 12.86 -1.74 12.07
C GLU A 218 13.28 -2.22 10.68
N PHE A 219 12.56 -3.14 10.11
CA PHE A 219 12.90 -3.72 8.83
C PHE A 219 12.33 -2.83 7.71
N GLU A 220 13.14 -2.49 6.73
CA GLU A 220 12.74 -1.67 5.59
C GLU A 220 12.04 -2.49 4.49
N ASN A 221 12.47 -3.75 4.32
CA ASN A 221 12.00 -4.64 3.25
C ASN A 221 12.17 -6.11 3.64
N LEU A 222 11.70 -7.00 2.75
CA LEU A 222 11.75 -8.44 2.97
C LEU A 222 13.20 -8.98 2.99
N GLU A 223 14.11 -8.39 2.23
CA GLU A 223 15.50 -8.80 2.18
C GLU A 223 16.20 -8.61 3.53
N GLU A 224 15.96 -7.50 4.22
CA GLU A 224 16.48 -7.27 5.57
C GLU A 224 15.89 -8.26 6.58
N LEU A 225 14.59 -8.56 6.47
CA LEU A 225 13.94 -9.54 7.32
C LEU A 225 14.52 -10.94 7.09
N ARG A 226 14.82 -11.32 5.84
CA ARG A 226 15.49 -12.57 5.48
C ARG A 226 16.88 -12.71 6.06
N LEU A 227 17.63 -11.61 6.11
CA LEU A 227 18.98 -11.59 6.74
C LEU A 227 18.88 -11.73 8.25
N PHE A 228 17.82 -11.25 8.86
CA PHE A 228 17.63 -11.27 10.30
C PHE A 228 17.02 -12.57 10.81
N ASP A 229 16.01 -13.10 10.09
CA ASP A 229 15.32 -14.35 10.40
C ASP A 229 15.36 -15.30 9.19
N GLU A 230 16.21 -16.33 9.28
CA GLU A 230 16.47 -17.30 8.20
C GLU A 230 15.22 -18.06 7.74
N ARG A 231 14.13 -18.08 8.52
CA ARG A 231 12.87 -18.72 8.13
C ARG A 231 12.30 -18.09 6.86
N TYR A 232 12.46 -16.78 6.68
CA TYR A 232 11.99 -16.05 5.51
C TYR A 232 12.80 -16.32 4.22
N GLN A 233 13.87 -17.08 4.29
CA GLN A 233 14.65 -17.45 3.10
C GLN A 233 13.92 -18.48 2.23
N ASN A 234 13.21 -19.42 2.86
CA ASN A 234 12.60 -20.53 2.14
C ASN A 234 11.09 -20.69 2.41
N HIS A 235 10.54 -19.95 3.35
CA HIS A 235 9.13 -20.08 3.72
C HIS A 235 8.63 -18.76 4.36
N SER A 236 7.92 -17.98 3.58
CA SER A 236 7.42 -16.67 4.01
C SER A 236 5.98 -16.69 4.51
N ASP A 237 5.31 -17.86 4.51
CA ASP A 237 3.88 -18.02 4.80
C ASP A 237 3.00 -17.08 3.94
N ASN A 238 3.38 -16.88 2.67
CA ASN A 238 2.67 -16.00 1.75
C ASN A 238 2.30 -16.70 0.45
N ILE A 239 1.01 -16.71 0.12
CA ILE A 239 0.46 -17.44 -1.04
C ILE A 239 1.13 -17.02 -2.36
N ALA A 240 1.42 -15.72 -2.54
CA ALA A 240 2.05 -15.26 -3.77
C ALA A 240 3.51 -15.70 -3.89
N MET A 241 4.27 -15.72 -2.79
CA MET A 241 5.65 -16.19 -2.76
C MET A 241 5.74 -17.69 -3.03
N GLU A 242 4.90 -18.49 -2.37
CA GLU A 242 4.78 -19.93 -2.61
C GLU A 242 4.42 -20.23 -4.06
N LEU A 243 3.43 -19.51 -4.63
CA LEU A 243 3.01 -19.66 -6.02
C LEU A 243 4.17 -19.35 -6.99
N ILE A 244 4.91 -18.27 -6.77
CA ILE A 244 6.06 -17.90 -7.63
C ILE A 244 7.13 -18.99 -7.56
N SER A 245 7.46 -19.44 -6.33
CA SER A 245 8.42 -20.53 -6.09
C SER A 245 8.03 -21.79 -6.83
N GLU A 246 6.76 -22.18 -6.78
CA GLU A 246 6.22 -23.38 -7.46
C GLU A 246 6.25 -23.21 -8.99
N VAL A 247 5.75 -22.08 -9.52
CA VAL A 247 5.63 -21.83 -10.96
C VAL A 247 7.00 -21.73 -11.64
N LEU A 248 7.95 -21.02 -11.03
CA LEU A 248 9.27 -20.79 -11.58
C LEU A 248 10.30 -21.87 -11.16
N GLN A 249 9.91 -22.82 -10.29
CA GLN A 249 10.75 -23.89 -9.78
C GLN A 249 12.05 -23.38 -9.12
N VAL A 250 11.92 -22.38 -8.26
CA VAL A 250 13.03 -21.75 -7.52
C VAL A 250 12.66 -21.64 -6.04
N PRO A 251 13.63 -21.68 -5.11
CA PRO A 251 13.34 -21.39 -3.70
C PRO A 251 12.95 -19.91 -3.54
N GLU A 252 12.17 -19.58 -2.52
CA GLU A 252 11.73 -18.21 -2.26
C GLU A 252 12.90 -17.22 -2.10
N SER A 253 14.07 -17.68 -1.62
CA SER A 253 15.29 -16.87 -1.48
C SER A 253 15.82 -16.32 -2.80
N GLU A 254 15.48 -16.93 -3.94
CA GLU A 254 15.87 -16.43 -5.26
C GLU A 254 14.87 -15.42 -5.84
N ILE A 255 13.73 -15.22 -5.19
CA ILE A 255 12.76 -14.18 -5.53
C ILE A 255 13.22 -12.88 -4.89
N THR A 256 13.80 -11.99 -5.67
CA THR A 256 14.51 -10.78 -5.21
C THR A 256 14.00 -9.51 -5.91
N GLY A 257 14.52 -8.35 -5.53
CA GLY A 257 14.19 -7.08 -6.18
C GLY A 257 12.71 -6.75 -6.15
N ILE A 258 12.00 -7.18 -5.11
CA ILE A 258 10.55 -7.02 -4.97
C ILE A 258 10.21 -5.54 -4.82
N LYS A 259 9.30 -5.04 -5.67
CA LYS A 259 8.82 -3.65 -5.63
C LYS A 259 7.32 -3.60 -5.84
N CYS A 260 6.63 -2.88 -4.97
CA CYS A 260 5.21 -2.59 -5.17
C CYS A 260 5.02 -1.77 -6.44
N LEU A 261 4.14 -2.19 -7.31
CA LEU A 261 3.67 -1.39 -8.43
C LEU A 261 2.47 -0.53 -7.99
N LYS A 262 2.13 0.48 -8.79
CA LYS A 262 0.95 1.31 -8.53
C LYS A 262 -0.27 0.38 -8.39
N THR A 263 -0.98 0.50 -7.28
CA THR A 263 -2.19 -0.29 -7.04
C THR A 263 -3.28 0.15 -8.02
N GLY A 264 -3.72 -0.78 -8.87
CA GLY A 264 -4.91 -0.58 -9.70
C GLY A 264 -6.20 -0.61 -8.87
N MET A 265 -7.34 -0.29 -9.48
CA MET A 265 -8.64 -0.35 -8.80
C MET A 265 -9.06 -1.80 -8.49
N THR A 266 -8.71 -2.73 -9.36
CA THR A 266 -9.15 -4.14 -9.32
C THR A 266 -8.07 -5.11 -8.85
N ASN A 267 -6.79 -4.73 -8.95
CA ASN A 267 -5.68 -5.63 -8.73
C ASN A 267 -4.57 -5.00 -7.91
N LYS A 268 -3.88 -5.81 -7.11
CA LYS A 268 -2.60 -5.50 -6.49
C LYS A 268 -1.50 -6.16 -7.31
N SER A 269 -0.43 -5.44 -7.62
CA SER A 269 0.67 -5.99 -8.42
C SER A 269 2.02 -5.61 -7.84
N PHE A 270 2.98 -6.49 -7.99
CA PHE A 270 4.37 -6.22 -7.63
C PHE A 270 5.33 -6.80 -8.67
N LEU A 271 6.41 -6.08 -8.86
CA LEU A 271 7.57 -6.50 -9.65
C LEU A 271 8.46 -7.37 -8.78
N PHE A 272 9.07 -8.39 -9.36
CA PHE A 272 10.11 -9.19 -8.74
C PHE A 272 11.08 -9.73 -9.78
N LYS A 273 12.26 -10.19 -9.32
CA LYS A 273 13.29 -10.80 -10.15
C LYS A 273 13.56 -12.23 -9.71
N VAL A 274 13.76 -13.09 -10.70
CA VAL A 274 14.31 -14.43 -10.53
C VAL A 274 15.44 -14.56 -11.54
N HIS A 275 16.67 -14.79 -11.05
CA HIS A 275 17.88 -14.70 -11.87
C HIS A 275 17.97 -13.35 -12.60
N ASP A 276 18.20 -13.38 -13.92
CA ASP A 276 18.33 -12.18 -14.77
C ASP A 276 16.99 -11.70 -15.35
N LYS A 277 15.85 -12.32 -15.00
CA LYS A 277 14.54 -11.99 -15.53
C LYS A 277 13.67 -11.27 -14.52
N SER A 278 12.94 -10.30 -15.03
CA SER A 278 11.95 -9.53 -14.25
C SER A 278 10.53 -9.98 -14.58
N TYR A 279 9.67 -10.04 -13.56
CA TYR A 279 8.30 -10.51 -13.68
C TYR A 279 7.36 -9.60 -12.89
N ILE A 280 6.08 -9.63 -13.27
CA ILE A 280 4.98 -9.04 -12.50
C ILE A 280 4.10 -10.16 -11.96
N CYS A 281 3.85 -10.15 -10.66
CA CYS A 281 2.78 -10.94 -10.06
C CYS A 281 1.58 -10.04 -9.78
N ARG A 282 0.42 -10.42 -10.32
CA ARG A 282 -0.87 -9.78 -10.07
C ARG A 282 -1.71 -10.64 -9.13
N ILE A 283 -2.20 -9.99 -8.08
CA ILE A 283 -3.10 -10.57 -7.07
C ILE A 283 -4.43 -9.83 -7.15
N PRO A 284 -5.58 -10.51 -7.31
CA PRO A 284 -6.88 -9.87 -7.28
C PRO A 284 -7.14 -9.09 -5.99
N GLY A 285 -7.69 -7.89 -6.12
CA GLY A 285 -8.12 -7.10 -4.98
C GLY A 285 -9.37 -7.71 -4.33
N PRO A 286 -9.58 -7.52 -3.01
CA PRO A 286 -10.77 -7.97 -2.32
C PRO A 286 -12.05 -7.39 -2.96
N GLY A 287 -13.08 -8.22 -3.18
CA GLY A 287 -14.36 -7.82 -3.77
C GLY A 287 -14.36 -7.72 -5.31
N THR A 288 -13.22 -7.93 -5.97
CA THR A 288 -13.16 -7.86 -7.44
C THR A 288 -13.75 -9.08 -8.13
N GLU A 289 -13.93 -10.17 -7.41
CA GLU A 289 -14.66 -11.36 -7.86
C GLU A 289 -16.10 -11.06 -8.28
N LEU A 290 -16.69 -9.99 -7.75
CA LEU A 290 -18.01 -9.50 -8.16
C LEU A 290 -17.98 -8.73 -9.50
N LEU A 291 -16.82 -8.17 -9.85
CA LEU A 291 -16.67 -7.28 -11.01
C LEU A 291 -16.06 -7.99 -12.22
N ILE A 292 -15.08 -8.87 -11.96
CA ILE A 292 -14.25 -9.51 -13.00
C ILE A 292 -14.46 -11.01 -12.99
N ASN A 293 -14.78 -11.57 -14.14
CA ASN A 293 -14.86 -13.01 -14.34
C ASN A 293 -13.48 -13.55 -14.75
N ARG A 294 -12.73 -14.10 -13.81
CA ARG A 294 -11.36 -14.57 -14.01
C ARG A 294 -11.25 -15.74 -14.99
N LYS A 295 -12.29 -16.56 -15.11
CA LYS A 295 -12.33 -17.66 -16.10
C LYS A 295 -12.44 -17.11 -17.52
N GLN A 296 -13.27 -16.09 -17.70
CA GLN A 296 -13.41 -15.42 -18.99
C GLN A 296 -12.11 -14.70 -19.37
N GLU A 297 -11.52 -13.95 -18.45
CA GLU A 297 -10.21 -13.31 -18.65
C GLU A 297 -9.15 -14.35 -19.09
N LYS A 298 -9.03 -15.48 -18.36
CA LYS A 298 -8.10 -16.54 -18.73
C LYS A 298 -8.37 -17.11 -20.13
N ALA A 299 -9.63 -17.32 -20.50
CA ALA A 299 -9.98 -17.82 -21.84
C ALA A 299 -9.57 -16.85 -22.96
N VAL A 300 -9.61 -15.54 -22.71
CA VAL A 300 -9.09 -14.54 -23.66
C VAL A 300 -7.59 -14.64 -23.77
N TYR A 301 -6.85 -14.67 -22.63
CA TYR A 301 -5.39 -14.85 -22.68
C TYR A 301 -4.99 -16.12 -23.42
N ASP A 302 -5.69 -17.23 -23.20
CA ASP A 302 -5.44 -18.49 -23.92
C ASP A 302 -5.70 -18.35 -25.43
N ALA A 303 -6.67 -17.52 -25.84
CA ALA A 303 -6.97 -17.27 -27.26
C ALA A 303 -5.94 -16.35 -27.92
N VAL A 304 -5.42 -15.33 -27.24
CA VAL A 304 -4.54 -14.31 -27.84
C VAL A 304 -3.05 -14.61 -27.72
N LYS A 305 -2.63 -15.55 -26.85
CA LYS A 305 -1.22 -15.80 -26.47
C LYS A 305 -0.27 -16.02 -27.65
N ASP A 306 -0.74 -16.66 -28.73
CA ASP A 306 0.09 -17.01 -29.89
C ASP A 306 0.08 -15.94 -31.00
N TYR A 307 -0.65 -14.84 -30.82
CA TYR A 307 -0.81 -13.79 -31.85
C TYR A 307 0.22 -12.68 -31.74
N GLY A 308 1.06 -12.66 -30.70
CA GLY A 308 2.07 -11.61 -30.49
C GLY A 308 1.47 -10.22 -30.27
N ILE A 309 0.26 -10.16 -29.70
CA ILE A 309 -0.46 -8.92 -29.38
C ILE A 309 -0.55 -8.63 -27.89
N THR A 310 -0.24 -9.61 -27.04
CA THR A 310 -0.32 -9.48 -25.59
C THR A 310 1.05 -9.73 -24.93
N GLU A 311 1.16 -9.42 -23.64
CA GLU A 311 2.32 -9.78 -22.84
C GLU A 311 2.49 -11.30 -22.72
N HIS A 312 3.72 -11.74 -22.45
CA HIS A 312 3.98 -13.15 -22.17
C HIS A 312 3.52 -13.51 -20.75
N VAL A 313 2.45 -14.29 -20.67
CA VAL A 313 1.90 -14.81 -19.41
C VAL A 313 2.53 -16.16 -19.09
N VAL A 314 3.31 -16.22 -18.01
CA VAL A 314 3.97 -17.45 -17.53
C VAL A 314 2.98 -18.34 -16.79
N TYR A 315 2.09 -17.72 -16.00
CA TYR A 315 1.07 -18.42 -15.23
C TYR A 315 -0.19 -17.58 -15.09
N MET A 316 -1.32 -18.23 -15.19
CA MET A 316 -2.62 -17.60 -14.88
C MET A 316 -3.61 -18.65 -14.38
N ASN A 317 -4.25 -18.36 -13.26
CA ASN A 317 -5.30 -19.20 -12.68
C ASN A 317 -6.66 -18.53 -12.84
N GLY A 318 -7.58 -19.18 -13.57
CA GLY A 318 -8.93 -18.66 -13.82
C GLY A 318 -9.88 -18.75 -12.62
N GLU A 319 -9.55 -19.51 -11.57
CA GLU A 319 -10.36 -19.57 -10.35
C GLU A 319 -9.95 -18.48 -9.35
N THR A 320 -8.64 -18.37 -9.09
CA THR A 320 -8.10 -17.44 -8.11
C THR A 320 -7.77 -16.06 -8.70
N GLY A 321 -7.56 -15.96 -10.02
CA GLY A 321 -7.19 -14.74 -10.71
C GLY A 321 -5.72 -14.32 -10.54
N TYR A 322 -4.88 -15.13 -9.87
CA TYR A 322 -3.44 -14.87 -9.81
C TYR A 322 -2.84 -14.98 -11.22
N LYS A 323 -1.98 -14.03 -11.58
CA LYS A 323 -1.26 -14.01 -12.86
C LYS A 323 0.21 -13.67 -12.64
N ILE A 324 1.10 -14.38 -13.31
CA ILE A 324 2.53 -14.07 -13.41
C ILE A 324 2.84 -13.82 -14.88
N SER A 325 3.37 -12.66 -15.21
CA SER A 325 3.79 -12.28 -16.56
C SER A 325 5.21 -11.74 -16.58
N GLU A 326 5.87 -11.81 -17.73
CA GLU A 326 7.17 -11.17 -17.91
C GLU A 326 7.02 -9.64 -17.82
N TYR A 327 8.03 -9.01 -17.22
CA TYR A 327 8.16 -7.55 -17.17
C TYR A 327 9.13 -7.09 -18.24
N TYR A 328 8.75 -6.11 -19.02
CA TYR A 328 9.57 -5.56 -20.10
C TYR A 328 10.29 -4.29 -19.61
N GLU A 329 11.57 -4.43 -19.27
CA GLU A 329 12.39 -3.29 -18.85
C GLU A 329 12.50 -2.26 -19.98
N GLY A 330 12.29 -0.98 -19.66
CA GLY A 330 12.32 0.11 -20.64
C GLY A 330 11.08 0.24 -21.52
N ALA A 331 10.05 -0.59 -21.31
CA ALA A 331 8.76 -0.37 -21.96
C ALA A 331 8.11 0.91 -21.46
N ARG A 332 7.37 1.58 -22.36
CA ARG A 332 6.57 2.76 -22.02
C ARG A 332 5.11 2.59 -22.46
N ASN A 333 4.22 3.30 -21.81
CA ASN A 333 2.83 3.40 -22.27
C ASN A 333 2.73 4.29 -23.53
N SER A 334 1.61 4.21 -24.24
CA SER A 334 1.33 5.10 -25.36
C SER A 334 1.11 6.54 -24.89
N ASP A 335 1.54 7.53 -25.68
CA ASP A 335 1.16 8.93 -25.49
C ASP A 335 -0.06 9.25 -26.39
N PRO A 336 -1.26 9.54 -25.85
CA PRO A 336 -2.45 9.85 -26.64
C PRO A 336 -2.32 11.15 -27.43
N ARG A 337 -1.28 11.96 -27.21
CA ARG A 337 -0.99 13.18 -27.98
C ARG A 337 -0.01 12.94 -29.12
N ASP A 338 0.59 11.76 -29.21
CA ASP A 338 1.46 11.35 -30.30
C ASP A 338 0.66 10.54 -31.33
N TRP A 339 0.47 11.12 -32.53
CA TRP A 339 -0.29 10.50 -33.61
C TRP A 339 0.34 9.20 -34.13
N ASP A 340 1.64 9.04 -34.06
CA ASP A 340 2.32 7.81 -34.47
C ASP A 340 2.04 6.69 -33.45
N ASP A 341 2.03 7.02 -32.17
CA ASP A 341 1.61 6.06 -31.12
C ASP A 341 0.15 5.64 -31.32
N VAL A 342 -0.75 6.59 -31.48
CA VAL A 342 -2.18 6.32 -31.68
C VAL A 342 -2.40 5.47 -32.94
N ALA A 343 -1.75 5.78 -34.04
CA ALA A 343 -1.87 5.01 -35.27
C ALA A 343 -1.39 3.55 -35.10
N ARG A 344 -0.31 3.33 -34.38
CA ARG A 344 0.19 1.99 -34.08
C ARG A 344 -0.73 1.23 -33.11
N CYS A 345 -1.28 1.89 -32.11
CA CYS A 345 -2.28 1.30 -31.21
C CYS A 345 -3.51 0.84 -31.99
N MET A 346 -4.04 1.69 -32.87
CA MET A 346 -5.19 1.35 -33.70
C MET A 346 -4.90 0.21 -34.69
N ALA A 347 -3.69 0.15 -35.27
CA ALA A 347 -3.28 -0.97 -36.13
C ALA A 347 -3.20 -2.30 -35.34
N LEU A 348 -2.83 -2.25 -34.06
CA LEU A 348 -2.84 -3.45 -33.19
C LEU A 348 -4.27 -3.90 -32.87
N VAL A 349 -5.18 -2.95 -32.60
CA VAL A 349 -6.62 -3.22 -32.39
C VAL A 349 -7.24 -3.80 -33.66
N GLU A 350 -6.96 -3.24 -34.84
CA GLU A 350 -7.39 -3.79 -36.13
C GLU A 350 -6.89 -5.23 -36.33
N LYS A 351 -5.62 -5.50 -36.06
CA LYS A 351 -5.05 -6.85 -36.08
C LYS A 351 -5.80 -7.82 -35.15
N LEU A 352 -6.20 -7.37 -33.95
CA LEU A 352 -7.04 -8.15 -33.05
C LEU A 352 -8.40 -8.46 -33.67
N HIS A 353 -9.10 -7.47 -34.18
CA HIS A 353 -10.45 -7.62 -34.78
C HIS A 353 -10.42 -8.54 -36.01
N ASP A 354 -9.39 -8.44 -36.83
CA ASP A 354 -9.22 -9.26 -38.04
C ASP A 354 -8.73 -10.69 -37.75
N SER A 355 -8.28 -10.97 -36.53
CA SER A 355 -7.74 -12.27 -36.12
C SER A 355 -8.71 -13.44 -36.25
N LYS A 356 -10.02 -13.14 -36.23
CA LYS A 356 -11.14 -14.13 -36.16
C LYS A 356 -11.09 -15.01 -34.93
N LEU A 357 -10.36 -14.60 -33.89
CA LEU A 357 -10.38 -15.24 -32.59
C LEU A 357 -11.79 -15.20 -32.01
N HIS A 358 -12.16 -16.25 -31.31
CA HIS A 358 -13.50 -16.39 -30.74
C HIS A 358 -13.42 -16.89 -29.30
N VAL A 359 -14.27 -16.33 -28.44
CA VAL A 359 -14.54 -16.85 -27.09
C VAL A 359 -16.04 -17.03 -26.90
N ASP A 360 -16.44 -17.97 -26.04
CA ASP A 360 -17.83 -18.41 -25.89
C ASP A 360 -18.73 -17.43 -25.08
N TYR A 361 -18.34 -16.17 -24.96
CA TYR A 361 -19.11 -15.15 -24.24
C TYR A 361 -19.01 -13.78 -24.93
N SER A 362 -20.02 -12.97 -24.71
CA SER A 362 -20.11 -11.62 -25.26
C SER A 362 -20.04 -10.59 -24.14
N PHE A 363 -19.44 -9.43 -24.44
CA PHE A 363 -19.60 -8.25 -23.60
C PHE A 363 -20.88 -7.54 -24.05
N ASP A 364 -21.88 -7.49 -23.16
CA ASP A 364 -23.15 -6.82 -23.41
C ASP A 364 -23.30 -5.61 -22.49
N ILE A 365 -23.35 -4.41 -23.08
CA ILE A 365 -23.44 -3.15 -22.35
C ILE A 365 -24.72 -3.07 -21.52
N ARG A 366 -25.87 -3.59 -22.01
CA ARG A 366 -27.14 -3.57 -21.26
C ARG A 366 -27.07 -4.44 -20.01
N GLU A 367 -26.49 -5.63 -20.16
CA GLU A 367 -26.27 -6.53 -19.03
C GLU A 367 -25.35 -5.88 -17.99
N ARG A 368 -24.27 -5.21 -18.43
CA ARG A 368 -23.34 -4.49 -17.55
C ARG A 368 -24.02 -3.34 -16.80
N ILE A 369 -24.81 -2.51 -17.49
CA ILE A 369 -25.59 -1.43 -16.86
C ILE A 369 -26.51 -2.02 -15.79
N THR A 370 -27.26 -3.06 -16.11
CA THR A 370 -28.19 -3.71 -15.19
C THR A 370 -27.48 -4.29 -13.98
N PHE A 371 -26.32 -4.92 -14.20
CA PHE A 371 -25.48 -5.50 -13.16
C PHE A 371 -24.95 -4.41 -12.19
N TYR A 372 -24.37 -3.32 -12.71
CA TYR A 372 -23.85 -2.24 -11.87
C TYR A 372 -24.96 -1.50 -11.10
N GLU A 373 -26.14 -1.33 -11.69
CA GLU A 373 -27.31 -0.80 -10.99
C GLU A 373 -27.72 -1.70 -9.80
N ALA A 374 -27.69 -3.01 -10.01
CA ALA A 374 -28.00 -3.96 -8.94
C ALA A 374 -26.97 -3.88 -7.80
N LEU A 375 -25.69 -3.76 -8.13
CA LEU A 375 -24.62 -3.54 -7.12
C LEU A 375 -24.83 -2.24 -6.36
N CYS A 376 -25.08 -1.12 -7.06
CA CYS A 376 -25.33 0.18 -6.41
C CYS A 376 -26.51 0.10 -5.44
N ARG A 377 -27.59 -0.57 -5.83
CA ARG A 377 -28.74 -0.80 -4.94
C ARG A 377 -28.40 -1.68 -3.75
N GLY A 378 -27.64 -2.75 -3.97
CA GLY A 378 -27.20 -3.68 -2.90
C GLY A 378 -26.32 -3.01 -1.85
N TYR A 379 -25.53 -2.01 -2.24
CA TYR A 379 -24.69 -1.21 -1.35
C TYR A 379 -25.33 0.12 -0.91
N GLU A 380 -26.65 0.31 -1.15
CA GLU A 380 -27.41 1.53 -0.79
C GLU A 380 -26.77 2.83 -1.34
N LYS A 381 -26.09 2.75 -2.51
CA LYS A 381 -25.49 3.91 -3.15
C LYS A 381 -26.51 4.67 -3.96
N LYS A 382 -26.47 6.01 -3.89
CA LYS A 382 -27.30 6.88 -4.70
C LYS A 382 -26.68 7.00 -6.10
N LEU A 383 -27.53 6.89 -7.12
CA LEU A 383 -27.17 7.22 -8.48
C LEU A 383 -27.22 8.75 -8.69
N PHE A 384 -26.60 9.24 -9.75
CA PHE A 384 -26.67 10.66 -10.15
C PHE A 384 -28.13 11.07 -10.44
N GLU A 385 -28.45 12.35 -10.24
CA GLU A 385 -29.82 12.85 -10.40
C GLU A 385 -30.32 12.72 -11.85
N ASP A 386 -29.44 12.92 -12.82
CA ASP A 386 -29.70 12.81 -14.27
C ASP A 386 -29.58 11.37 -14.83
N TYR A 387 -29.18 10.40 -13.98
CA TYR A 387 -28.95 9.02 -14.41
C TYR A 387 -30.11 8.40 -15.19
N PRO A 388 -31.40 8.57 -14.82
CA PRO A 388 -32.52 7.98 -15.57
C PRO A 388 -32.61 8.51 -16.99
N GLU A 389 -32.36 9.80 -17.21
CA GLU A 389 -32.38 10.45 -18.53
C GLU A 389 -31.21 9.95 -19.39
N VAL A 390 -29.98 9.99 -18.85
CA VAL A 390 -28.77 9.50 -19.53
C VAL A 390 -28.91 8.03 -19.91
N LYS A 391 -29.42 7.19 -18.98
CA LYS A 391 -29.71 5.78 -19.28
C LYS A 391 -30.71 5.62 -20.43
N SER A 392 -31.80 6.40 -20.46
CA SER A 392 -32.81 6.34 -21.54
C SER A 392 -32.19 6.67 -22.90
N HIS A 393 -31.33 7.69 -22.95
CA HIS A 393 -30.61 8.03 -24.18
C HIS A 393 -29.66 6.92 -24.62
N MET A 394 -28.90 6.33 -23.68
CA MET A 394 -28.00 5.21 -23.94
C MET A 394 -28.79 4.00 -24.49
N MET A 395 -29.90 3.61 -23.87
CA MET A 395 -30.71 2.50 -24.36
C MET A 395 -31.22 2.74 -25.78
N THR A 396 -31.61 3.96 -26.12
CA THR A 396 -32.02 4.34 -27.49
C THR A 396 -30.88 4.21 -28.51
N LEU A 397 -29.64 4.57 -28.11
CA LEU A 397 -28.44 4.37 -28.94
C LEU A 397 -28.14 2.90 -29.16
N LEU A 398 -28.21 2.09 -28.10
CA LEU A 398 -27.98 0.64 -28.17
C LEU A 398 -29.02 -0.04 -29.08
N ASP A 399 -30.31 0.38 -29.03
CA ASP A 399 -31.35 -0.12 -29.93
C ASP A 399 -31.04 0.19 -31.41
N ARG A 400 -30.48 1.37 -31.69
CA ARG A 400 -30.04 1.73 -33.05
C ARG A 400 -28.85 0.89 -33.51
N LEU A 401 -27.89 0.63 -32.63
CA LEU A 401 -26.72 -0.23 -32.92
C LEU A 401 -27.15 -1.67 -33.22
N ASP A 402 -28.13 -2.22 -32.49
CA ASP A 402 -28.66 -3.56 -32.75
C ASP A 402 -29.27 -3.68 -34.15
N HIS A 403 -29.97 -2.62 -34.64
CA HIS A 403 -30.51 -2.60 -35.98
C HIS A 403 -29.45 -2.61 -37.08
N LEU A 404 -28.22 -2.19 -36.82
CA LEU A 404 -27.12 -2.25 -37.77
C LEU A 404 -26.62 -3.67 -38.02
N ASN A 405 -26.95 -4.61 -37.13
CA ASN A 405 -26.58 -6.03 -37.19
C ASN A 405 -25.07 -6.25 -37.51
N ARG A 406 -24.20 -5.52 -36.84
CA ARG A 406 -22.75 -5.57 -37.05
C ARG A 406 -22.17 -6.87 -36.52
N PRO A 407 -21.15 -7.44 -37.17
CA PRO A 407 -20.48 -8.63 -36.64
C PRO A 407 -19.78 -8.32 -35.31
N LYS A 408 -19.92 -9.24 -34.34
CA LYS A 408 -19.15 -9.19 -33.10
C LYS A 408 -17.80 -9.84 -33.35
N VAL A 409 -16.75 -9.19 -32.87
CA VAL A 409 -15.36 -9.69 -32.88
C VAL A 409 -14.83 -9.75 -31.47
N LEU A 410 -13.71 -10.44 -31.26
CA LEU A 410 -13.01 -10.36 -29.97
C LEU A 410 -12.48 -8.93 -29.80
N SER A 411 -12.99 -8.23 -28.81
CA SER A 411 -12.67 -6.84 -28.49
C SER A 411 -12.01 -6.76 -27.12
N HIS A 412 -11.13 -5.79 -26.94
CA HIS A 412 -10.43 -5.58 -25.67
C HIS A 412 -11.31 -4.92 -24.60
N ILE A 413 -12.18 -4.00 -25.03
CA ILE A 413 -13.15 -3.23 -24.22
C ILE A 413 -12.50 -2.09 -23.43
N ASP A 414 -11.28 -2.25 -23.01
CA ASP A 414 -10.50 -1.27 -22.20
C ASP A 414 -9.18 -0.90 -22.91
N SER A 415 -9.28 -0.55 -24.21
CA SER A 415 -8.13 -0.16 -25.05
C SER A 415 -7.64 1.27 -24.77
N VAL A 416 -7.40 1.58 -23.50
CA VAL A 416 -6.88 2.87 -23.04
C VAL A 416 -5.37 2.97 -23.17
N CYS A 417 -4.83 4.19 -23.18
CA CYS A 417 -3.39 4.45 -23.39
C CYS A 417 -2.46 3.68 -22.44
N ASP A 418 -2.90 3.49 -21.20
CA ASP A 418 -2.11 2.80 -20.17
C ASP A 418 -1.99 1.29 -20.44
N ASN A 419 -2.85 0.73 -21.28
CA ASN A 419 -2.85 -0.70 -21.60
C ASN A 419 -2.05 -1.04 -22.86
N PHE A 420 -1.49 -0.05 -23.57
CA PHE A 420 -0.57 -0.25 -24.69
C PHE A 420 0.87 -0.06 -24.24
N LEU A 421 1.70 -1.11 -24.38
CA LEU A 421 3.11 -1.11 -24.01
C LEU A 421 3.99 -1.12 -25.25
N PHE A 422 4.71 -0.04 -25.47
CA PHE A 422 5.79 0.08 -26.46
C PHE A 422 7.07 -0.49 -25.90
N LEU A 423 7.55 -1.58 -26.49
CA LEU A 423 8.77 -2.26 -26.08
C LEU A 423 10.01 -1.60 -26.67
N PRO A 424 11.21 -1.73 -26.04
CA PRO A 424 12.45 -1.13 -26.55
C PRO A 424 12.89 -1.64 -27.92
N ASP A 425 12.51 -2.86 -28.30
CA ASP A 425 12.77 -3.46 -29.60
C ASP A 425 11.83 -2.96 -30.72
N GLY A 426 10.88 -2.11 -30.37
CA GLY A 426 9.90 -1.55 -31.26
C GLY A 426 8.58 -2.33 -31.36
N ASP A 427 8.46 -3.45 -30.71
CA ASP A 427 7.21 -4.21 -30.61
C ASP A 427 6.17 -3.46 -29.75
N LEU A 428 4.89 -3.81 -29.95
CA LEU A 428 3.76 -3.27 -29.19
C LEU A 428 2.94 -4.41 -28.59
N ARG A 429 2.56 -4.26 -27.33
CA ARG A 429 1.68 -5.21 -26.62
C ARG A 429 0.45 -4.48 -26.07
N LEU A 430 -0.68 -5.19 -26.03
CA LEU A 430 -1.90 -4.79 -25.37
C LEU A 430 -2.11 -5.68 -24.16
N ILE A 431 -2.29 -5.09 -22.99
CA ILE A 431 -2.34 -5.78 -21.70
C ILE A 431 -3.68 -5.52 -20.99
N ASP A 432 -3.98 -6.27 -19.96
CA ASP A 432 -5.15 -6.11 -19.06
C ASP A 432 -6.50 -6.43 -19.74
N TRP A 433 -6.66 -7.67 -20.15
CA TRP A 433 -7.81 -8.22 -20.87
C TRP A 433 -9.01 -8.57 -19.97
N GLU A 434 -9.12 -7.98 -18.78
CA GLU A 434 -10.10 -8.43 -17.77
C GLU A 434 -11.57 -8.14 -18.14
N TYR A 435 -11.83 -7.25 -19.12
CA TYR A 435 -13.17 -6.96 -19.63
C TYR A 435 -13.46 -7.55 -21.01
N SER A 436 -12.45 -8.12 -21.65
CA SER A 436 -12.52 -8.57 -23.04
C SER A 436 -13.61 -9.60 -23.31
N GLY A 437 -14.18 -9.56 -24.50
CA GLY A 437 -15.23 -10.47 -24.95
C GLY A 437 -15.67 -10.18 -26.38
N MET A 438 -16.60 -10.99 -26.89
CA MET A 438 -17.19 -10.76 -28.22
C MET A 438 -18.09 -9.52 -28.17
N CYS A 439 -17.74 -8.48 -28.94
CA CYS A 439 -18.45 -7.20 -28.94
C CYS A 439 -18.41 -6.55 -30.35
N ASP A 440 -19.15 -5.45 -30.55
CA ASP A 440 -18.99 -4.56 -31.71
C ASP A 440 -17.58 -3.95 -31.69
N PRO A 441 -16.80 -4.07 -32.79
CA PRO A 441 -15.41 -3.58 -32.82
C PRO A 441 -15.24 -2.08 -32.53
N LEU A 442 -16.26 -1.26 -32.69
CA LEU A 442 -16.19 0.18 -32.38
C LEU A 442 -16.06 0.49 -30.91
N ILE A 443 -16.20 -0.51 -30.02
CA ILE A 443 -16.04 -0.30 -28.59
C ILE A 443 -14.56 -0.02 -28.21
N ASP A 444 -13.64 -0.45 -29.04
CA ASP A 444 -12.19 -0.32 -28.83
C ASP A 444 -11.59 0.96 -29.47
N VAL A 445 -12.41 1.82 -30.09
CA VAL A 445 -11.95 2.99 -30.86
C VAL A 445 -12.23 4.32 -30.17
#